data_e516848bdb4e20f31c63e6ad53cf5e47
#
_entry.id   e516848bdb4e20f31c63e6ad53cf5e47
#
_cell.length_a   1.000
_cell.length_b   1.000
_cell.length_c   1.000
_cell.angle_alpha   90.00
_cell.angle_beta   90.00
_cell.angle_gamma   90.00
#
_symmetry.space_group_name_H-M   'P 1'
#
loop_
_entity.id
_entity.type
_entity.pdbx_description
1 polymer ?
#
loop_
_entity_poly.entity_id
_entity_poly.type
_entity_poly.pdbx_seq_one_letter_code
_entity_poly.pdbx_strand_id
1 'polypeptide(L)'
;MAKPAPKPGRNDPCPCGSGNKYKKCCLAKDQAAERDRLVKAQAQHDKSGRNKRAAADRSQVAEFKAAVAARLARAEEEDAYEDALDAASNAMVGLVRAAKLDEAEAAARDLLRRFPDVHDGWDRLGMVHEARGDNRQAADCYRKVIDFINHHPDRYDTGMVEQFAKLVDRLDPPAAT
;
A
#
# COMPACT_ATOMS: atom_id res chain seq x y z
N MET A 1 -19.55 47.57 23.70
CA MET A 1 -20.54 47.49 22.60
C MET A 1 -21.90 47.79 23.19
N ALA A 2 -22.59 48.87 22.73
CA ALA A 2 -23.91 49.26 23.24
C ALA A 2 -24.96 48.19 22.83
N LYS A 3 -25.82 47.77 23.77
CA LYS A 3 -26.97 46.90 23.49
C LYS A 3 -27.88 47.58 22.44
N PRO A 4 -28.33 46.85 21.40
CA PRO A 4 -29.27 47.43 20.45
C PRO A 4 -30.55 47.86 21.16
N ALA A 5 -31.07 49.01 20.78
CA ALA A 5 -32.32 49.54 21.34
C ALA A 5 -33.47 48.55 21.13
N PRO A 6 -34.38 48.36 22.09
CA PRO A 6 -35.52 47.45 21.95
C PRO A 6 -36.39 47.85 20.75
N LYS A 7 -36.86 46.87 19.97
CA LYS A 7 -37.77 47.12 18.84
C LYS A 7 -39.08 47.72 19.35
N PRO A 8 -39.61 48.79 18.69
CA PRO A 8 -40.87 49.39 19.10
C PRO A 8 -42.04 48.41 18.98
N GLY A 9 -42.99 48.47 19.89
CA GLY A 9 -44.23 47.71 19.84
C GLY A 9 -45.10 48.13 18.65
N ARG A 10 -45.96 47.26 18.16
CA ARG A 10 -46.82 47.51 16.96
C ARG A 10 -47.66 48.79 17.08
N ASN A 11 -48.08 49.20 18.29
CA ASN A 11 -48.91 50.33 18.53
C ASN A 11 -48.16 51.57 19.01
N ASP A 12 -46.87 51.49 19.24
CA ASP A 12 -46.00 52.57 19.67
C ASP A 12 -45.84 53.61 18.55
N PRO A 13 -45.51 54.88 18.91
CA PRO A 13 -45.17 55.91 17.94
C PRO A 13 -44.00 55.41 17.03
N CYS A 14 -44.08 55.64 15.72
CA CYS A 14 -43.05 55.23 14.84
C CYS A 14 -41.74 56.02 15.08
N PRO A 15 -40.59 55.36 15.23
CA PRO A 15 -39.30 56.02 15.48
C PRO A 15 -38.81 56.87 14.30
N CYS A 16 -39.43 56.79 13.10
CA CYS A 16 -39.12 57.66 11.97
C CYS A 16 -39.65 59.10 12.13
N GLY A 17 -40.35 59.42 13.24
CA GLY A 17 -40.86 60.75 13.48
C GLY A 17 -42.14 61.14 12.71
N SER A 18 -42.78 60.18 12.01
CA SER A 18 -44.00 60.45 11.20
C SER A 18 -45.26 60.69 12.01
N GLY A 19 -45.24 60.53 13.31
CA GLY A 19 -46.45 60.65 14.20
C GLY A 19 -47.43 59.49 14.09
N ASN A 20 -47.21 58.54 13.13
CA ASN A 20 -48.05 57.35 12.94
C ASN A 20 -47.67 56.23 13.90
N LYS A 21 -48.60 55.31 14.17
CA LYS A 21 -48.27 54.03 14.86
C LYS A 21 -47.33 53.17 13.98
N TYR A 22 -46.33 52.53 14.64
CA TYR A 22 -45.31 51.73 13.96
C TYR A 22 -45.88 50.71 12.97
N LYS A 23 -46.98 50.01 13.29
CA LYS A 23 -47.68 49.07 12.42
C LYS A 23 -48.21 49.68 11.12
N LYS A 24 -48.52 50.96 11.08
CA LYS A 24 -49.03 51.68 9.92
C LYS A 24 -47.95 52.47 9.18
N CYS A 25 -46.70 52.37 9.62
CA CYS A 25 -45.58 53.10 9.02
C CYS A 25 -44.40 52.16 8.66
N CYS A 26 -43.41 52.03 9.52
CA CYS A 26 -42.16 51.34 9.22
C CYS A 26 -42.17 49.83 9.45
N LEU A 27 -43.14 49.24 10.14
CA LEU A 27 -43.18 47.83 10.51
C LEU A 27 -43.01 46.88 9.28
N ALA A 28 -43.72 47.16 8.20
CA ALA A 28 -43.66 46.31 6.98
C ALA A 28 -42.26 46.38 6.33
N LYS A 29 -41.68 47.57 6.29
CA LYS A 29 -40.32 47.79 5.75
C LYS A 29 -39.25 47.11 6.60
N ASP A 30 -39.32 47.20 7.91
CA ASP A 30 -38.37 46.60 8.83
C ASP A 30 -38.49 45.08 8.85
N GLN A 31 -39.70 44.53 8.73
CA GLN A 31 -39.93 43.10 8.56
C GLN A 31 -39.40 42.57 7.19
N ALA A 32 -39.51 43.35 6.14
CA ALA A 32 -38.94 42.99 4.84
C ALA A 32 -37.41 42.97 4.91
N ALA A 33 -36.82 44.02 5.51
CA ALA A 33 -35.35 44.06 5.68
C ALA A 33 -34.80 42.91 6.53
N GLU A 34 -35.52 42.52 7.59
CA GLU A 34 -35.12 41.41 8.44
C GLU A 34 -35.22 40.05 7.67
N ARG A 35 -36.30 39.84 6.91
CA ARG A 35 -36.42 38.67 6.03
C ARG A 35 -35.27 38.57 5.03
N ASP A 36 -34.93 39.68 4.37
CA ASP A 36 -33.81 39.72 3.41
C ASP A 36 -32.47 39.39 4.05
N ARG A 37 -32.25 39.87 5.30
CA ARG A 37 -31.05 39.53 6.08
C ARG A 37 -30.97 38.03 6.38
N LEU A 38 -32.09 37.44 6.83
CA LEU A 38 -32.16 36.02 7.15
C LEU A 38 -31.94 35.16 5.90
N VAL A 39 -32.55 35.50 4.77
CA VAL A 39 -32.37 34.80 3.48
C VAL A 39 -30.90 34.87 3.02
N LYS A 40 -30.27 36.06 3.12
CA LYS A 40 -28.85 36.23 2.78
C LYS A 40 -27.95 35.41 3.70
N ALA A 41 -28.19 35.41 5.00
CA ALA A 41 -27.42 34.62 5.97
C ALA A 41 -27.57 33.13 5.72
N GLN A 42 -28.77 32.64 5.44
CA GLN A 42 -29.02 31.24 5.07
C GLN A 42 -28.28 30.87 3.78
N ALA A 43 -28.38 31.68 2.74
CA ALA A 43 -27.68 31.42 1.48
C ALA A 43 -26.16 31.38 1.63
N GLN A 44 -25.58 32.19 2.50
CA GLN A 44 -24.16 32.17 2.81
C GLN A 44 -23.77 30.88 3.56
N HIS A 45 -24.58 30.49 4.56
CA HIS A 45 -24.38 29.23 5.29
C HIS A 45 -24.42 28.01 4.36
N ASP A 46 -25.39 27.95 3.47
CA ASP A 46 -25.56 26.84 2.50
C ASP A 46 -24.40 26.76 1.50
N LYS A 47 -23.90 27.92 1.04
CA LYS A 47 -22.71 27.96 0.19
C LYS A 47 -21.46 27.46 0.94
N SER A 48 -21.28 27.87 2.19
CA SER A 48 -20.17 27.40 3.03
C SER A 48 -20.23 25.90 3.27
N GLY A 49 -21.41 25.37 3.59
CA GLY A 49 -21.61 23.91 3.78
C GLY A 49 -21.33 23.10 2.53
N ARG A 50 -21.81 23.56 1.35
CA ARG A 50 -21.51 22.90 0.06
C ARG A 50 -20.04 22.91 -0.27
N ASN A 51 -19.34 24.03 -0.04
CA ASN A 51 -17.89 24.12 -0.30
C ASN A 51 -17.09 23.19 0.62
N LYS A 52 -17.46 23.09 1.90
CA LYS A 52 -16.80 22.16 2.84
C LYS A 52 -16.99 20.70 2.41
N ARG A 53 -18.20 20.28 2.02
CA ARG A 53 -18.47 18.91 1.53
C ARG A 53 -17.67 18.62 0.26
N ALA A 54 -17.70 19.52 -0.73
CA ALA A 54 -16.95 19.35 -1.97
C ALA A 54 -15.43 19.31 -1.77
N ALA A 55 -14.91 19.97 -0.74
CA ALA A 55 -13.51 19.89 -0.36
C ALA A 55 -13.17 18.54 0.29
N ALA A 56 -14.03 18.03 1.18
CA ALA A 56 -13.90 16.71 1.79
C ALA A 56 -13.95 15.60 0.75
N ASP A 57 -14.92 15.65 -0.17
CA ASP A 57 -15.03 14.67 -1.26
C ASP A 57 -13.78 14.65 -2.15
N ARG A 58 -13.23 15.83 -2.48
CA ARG A 58 -11.97 15.91 -3.25
C ARG A 58 -10.79 15.32 -2.49
N SER A 59 -10.71 15.53 -1.17
CA SER A 59 -9.65 14.95 -0.35
C SER A 59 -9.73 13.43 -0.33
N GLN A 60 -10.92 12.86 -0.12
CA GLN A 60 -11.12 11.41 -0.13
C GLN A 60 -10.76 10.79 -1.48
N VAL A 61 -11.15 11.42 -2.58
CA VAL A 61 -10.79 10.95 -3.93
C VAL A 61 -9.28 11.02 -4.15
N ALA A 62 -8.60 12.06 -3.66
CA ALA A 62 -7.15 12.17 -3.76
C ALA A 62 -6.44 11.09 -2.94
N GLU A 63 -6.88 10.83 -1.71
CA GLU A 63 -6.35 9.77 -0.85
C GLU A 63 -6.55 8.39 -1.47
N PHE A 64 -7.72 8.11 -2.03
CA PHE A 64 -8.00 6.86 -2.74
C PHE A 64 -7.09 6.68 -3.95
N LYS A 65 -6.92 7.71 -4.78
CA LYS A 65 -6.01 7.67 -5.93
C LYS A 65 -4.57 7.43 -5.51
N ALA A 66 -4.11 8.07 -4.44
CA ALA A 66 -2.77 7.87 -3.91
C ALA A 66 -2.56 6.43 -3.40
N ALA A 67 -3.56 5.87 -2.70
CA ALA A 67 -3.51 4.49 -2.23
C ALA A 67 -3.47 3.47 -3.39
N VAL A 68 -4.25 3.70 -4.44
CA VAL A 68 -4.24 2.85 -5.66
C VAL A 68 -2.88 2.95 -6.35
N ALA A 69 -2.34 4.17 -6.53
CA ALA A 69 -1.02 4.36 -7.15
C ALA A 69 0.09 3.66 -6.36
N ALA A 70 0.08 3.77 -5.03
CA ALA A 70 1.05 3.09 -4.16
C ALA A 70 0.95 1.56 -4.26
N ARG A 71 -0.27 1.02 -4.40
CA ARG A 71 -0.46 -0.43 -4.58
C ARG A 71 0.06 -0.91 -5.93
N LEU A 72 -0.20 -0.14 -7.00
CA LEU A 72 0.31 -0.47 -8.34
C LEU A 72 1.85 -0.42 -8.38
N ALA A 73 2.45 0.61 -7.78
CA ALA A 73 3.91 0.71 -7.71
C ALA A 73 4.56 -0.48 -6.99
N ARG A 74 3.93 -0.96 -5.89
CA ARG A 74 4.41 -2.16 -5.20
C ARG A 74 4.30 -3.42 -6.05
N ALA A 75 3.19 -3.58 -6.78
CA ALA A 75 3.04 -4.72 -7.68
C ALA A 75 4.10 -4.70 -8.80
N GLU A 76 4.39 -3.53 -9.37
CA GLU A 76 5.46 -3.37 -10.36
C GLU A 76 6.85 -3.69 -9.78
N GLU A 77 7.11 -3.32 -8.52
CA GLU A 77 8.37 -3.66 -7.83
C GLU A 77 8.48 -5.17 -7.55
N GLU A 78 7.37 -5.82 -7.13
CA GLU A 78 7.29 -7.27 -6.91
C GLU A 78 7.53 -8.03 -8.22
N ASP A 79 6.85 -7.67 -9.30
CA ASP A 79 7.03 -8.26 -10.63
C ASP A 79 8.48 -8.11 -11.13
N ALA A 80 9.06 -6.92 -10.97
CA ALA A 80 10.45 -6.66 -11.37
C ALA A 80 11.47 -7.47 -10.53
N TYR A 81 11.17 -7.71 -9.24
CA TYR A 81 11.97 -8.55 -8.38
C TYR A 81 11.92 -10.02 -8.83
N GLU A 82 10.72 -10.54 -9.11
CA GLU A 82 10.53 -11.92 -9.60
C GLU A 82 11.20 -12.12 -10.95
N ASP A 83 11.02 -11.22 -11.90
CA ASP A 83 11.68 -11.26 -13.21
C ASP A 83 13.21 -11.27 -13.08
N ALA A 84 13.77 -10.47 -12.19
CA ALA A 84 15.20 -10.40 -11.96
C ALA A 84 15.75 -11.69 -11.31
N LEU A 85 14.99 -12.29 -10.38
CA LEU A 85 15.31 -13.58 -9.77
C LEU A 85 15.31 -14.69 -10.82
N ASP A 86 14.26 -14.78 -11.61
CA ASP A 86 14.11 -15.81 -12.66
C ASP A 86 15.21 -15.69 -13.71
N ALA A 87 15.50 -14.49 -14.18
CA ALA A 87 16.57 -14.25 -15.15
C ALA A 87 17.95 -14.70 -14.60
N ALA A 88 18.26 -14.33 -13.36
CA ALA A 88 19.52 -14.69 -12.71
C ALA A 88 19.61 -16.20 -12.46
N SER A 89 18.54 -16.82 -12.01
CA SER A 89 18.42 -18.26 -11.76
C SER A 89 18.59 -19.06 -13.06
N ASN A 90 17.91 -18.66 -14.13
CA ASN A 90 18.00 -19.31 -15.44
C ASN A 90 19.39 -19.14 -16.09
N ALA A 91 20.00 -17.96 -15.96
CA ALA A 91 21.37 -17.72 -16.44
C ALA A 91 22.36 -18.68 -15.77
N MET A 92 22.24 -18.91 -14.46
CA MET A 92 23.08 -19.83 -13.71
C MET A 92 22.89 -21.27 -14.19
N VAL A 93 21.65 -21.73 -14.41
CA VAL A 93 21.37 -23.07 -15.00
C VAL A 93 22.02 -23.22 -16.37
N GLY A 94 22.01 -22.18 -17.19
CA GLY A 94 22.72 -22.14 -18.47
C GLY A 94 24.23 -22.33 -18.32
N LEU A 95 24.86 -21.74 -17.33
CA LEU A 95 26.29 -21.91 -17.04
C LEU A 95 26.62 -23.33 -16.60
N VAL A 96 25.79 -23.96 -15.76
CA VAL A 96 25.97 -25.35 -15.35
C VAL A 96 25.89 -26.29 -16.58
N ARG A 97 24.90 -26.10 -17.45
CA ARG A 97 24.74 -26.87 -18.69
C ARG A 97 25.92 -26.69 -19.65
N ALA A 98 26.55 -25.54 -19.66
CA ALA A 98 27.73 -25.21 -20.44
C ALA A 98 29.05 -25.71 -19.78
N ALA A 99 28.97 -26.40 -18.63
CA ALA A 99 30.09 -26.85 -17.80
C ALA A 99 31.01 -25.70 -17.31
N LYS A 100 30.50 -24.48 -17.26
CA LYS A 100 31.18 -23.29 -16.73
C LYS A 100 30.94 -23.15 -15.21
N LEU A 101 31.46 -24.14 -14.46
CA LEU A 101 31.06 -24.35 -13.07
C LEU A 101 31.57 -23.27 -12.13
N ASP A 102 32.71 -22.63 -12.42
CA ASP A 102 33.21 -21.51 -11.58
C ASP A 102 32.38 -20.24 -11.78
N GLU A 103 31.97 -19.95 -13.03
CA GLU A 103 31.07 -18.86 -13.33
C GLU A 103 29.66 -19.13 -12.72
N ALA A 104 29.19 -20.37 -12.77
CA ALA A 104 27.92 -20.78 -12.16
C ALA A 104 27.93 -20.64 -10.64
N GLU A 105 29.03 -21.01 -9.98
CA GLU A 105 29.20 -20.83 -8.53
C GLU A 105 29.18 -19.36 -8.13
N ALA A 106 29.90 -18.53 -8.88
CA ALA A 106 29.88 -17.08 -8.64
C ALA A 106 28.48 -16.49 -8.80
N ALA A 107 27.75 -16.92 -9.83
CA ALA A 107 26.36 -16.51 -10.07
C ALA A 107 25.41 -17.00 -8.96
N ALA A 108 25.53 -18.22 -8.48
CA ALA A 108 24.74 -18.77 -7.38
C ALA A 108 25.00 -18.00 -6.06
N ARG A 109 26.25 -17.64 -5.79
CA ARG A 109 26.60 -16.78 -4.64
C ARG A 109 26.05 -15.36 -4.79
N ASP A 110 25.99 -14.85 -6.02
CA ASP A 110 25.34 -13.56 -6.30
C ASP A 110 23.82 -13.62 -6.05
N LEU A 111 23.17 -14.70 -6.44
CA LEU A 111 21.76 -14.95 -6.09
C LEU A 111 21.51 -14.87 -4.58
N LEU A 112 22.32 -15.55 -3.77
CA LEU A 112 22.22 -15.51 -2.30
C LEU A 112 22.33 -14.10 -1.73
N ARG A 113 23.14 -13.24 -2.34
CA ARG A 113 23.32 -11.86 -1.86
C ARG A 113 22.17 -10.94 -2.28
N ARG A 114 21.70 -11.11 -3.52
CA ARG A 114 20.68 -10.25 -4.11
C ARG A 114 19.27 -10.62 -3.67
N PHE A 115 19.04 -11.89 -3.43
CA PHE A 115 17.72 -12.47 -3.13
C PHE A 115 17.78 -13.35 -1.87
N PRO A 116 18.05 -12.75 -0.70
CA PRO A 116 18.22 -13.50 0.56
C PRO A 116 16.92 -14.11 1.09
N ASP A 117 15.77 -13.62 0.59
CA ASP A 117 14.43 -14.00 1.06
C ASP A 117 13.82 -15.20 0.28
N VAL A 118 14.64 -15.88 -0.52
CA VAL A 118 14.26 -17.08 -1.28
C VAL A 118 15.32 -18.17 -1.19
N HIS A 119 14.94 -19.42 -1.41
CA HIS A 119 15.86 -20.56 -1.31
C HIS A 119 16.75 -20.76 -2.55
N ASP A 120 16.43 -20.10 -3.67
CA ASP A 120 17.02 -20.32 -4.99
C ASP A 120 18.54 -20.33 -4.99
N GLY A 121 19.18 -19.41 -4.30
CA GLY A 121 20.63 -19.35 -4.24
C GLY A 121 21.27 -20.59 -3.65
N TRP A 122 20.66 -21.21 -2.64
CA TRP A 122 21.15 -22.48 -2.06
C TRP A 122 20.86 -23.66 -2.99
N ASP A 123 19.68 -23.71 -3.61
CA ASP A 123 19.34 -24.74 -4.60
C ASP A 123 20.33 -24.70 -5.77
N ARG A 124 20.57 -23.54 -6.33
CA ARG A 124 21.50 -23.36 -7.46
C ARG A 124 22.95 -23.70 -7.08
N LEU A 125 23.39 -23.35 -5.89
CA LEU A 125 24.72 -23.73 -5.40
C LEU A 125 24.85 -25.26 -5.24
N GLY A 126 23.79 -25.91 -4.75
CA GLY A 126 23.68 -27.36 -4.70
C GLY A 126 23.87 -28.01 -6.07
N MET A 127 23.18 -27.46 -7.09
CA MET A 127 23.32 -27.93 -8.49
C MET A 127 24.77 -27.81 -9.02
N VAL A 128 25.49 -26.74 -8.68
CA VAL A 128 26.90 -26.56 -9.08
C VAL A 128 27.76 -27.61 -8.43
N HIS A 129 27.63 -27.87 -7.13
CA HIS A 129 28.38 -28.91 -6.43
C HIS A 129 28.07 -30.31 -6.94
N GLU A 130 26.77 -30.59 -7.24
CA GLU A 130 26.37 -31.86 -7.87
C GLU A 130 27.06 -32.03 -9.24
N ALA A 131 27.07 -30.98 -10.06
CA ALA A 131 27.73 -31.03 -11.39
C ALA A 131 29.25 -31.20 -11.29
N ARG A 132 29.90 -30.80 -10.19
CA ARG A 132 31.31 -31.04 -9.89
C ARG A 132 31.59 -32.45 -9.35
N GLY A 133 30.54 -33.15 -8.89
CA GLY A 133 30.67 -34.41 -8.15
C GLY A 133 30.95 -34.23 -6.64
N ASP A 134 30.84 -33.01 -6.15
CA ASP A 134 31.03 -32.67 -4.74
C ASP A 134 29.76 -32.99 -3.93
N ASN A 135 29.36 -34.25 -3.93
CA ASN A 135 28.05 -34.72 -3.45
C ASN A 135 27.73 -34.24 -2.01
N ARG A 136 28.72 -34.27 -1.11
CA ARG A 136 28.50 -33.83 0.29
C ARG A 136 28.19 -32.33 0.37
N GLN A 137 28.89 -31.51 -0.40
CA GLN A 137 28.66 -30.06 -0.43
C GLN A 137 27.30 -29.74 -1.07
N ALA A 138 26.92 -30.50 -2.11
CA ALA A 138 25.58 -30.40 -2.72
C ALA A 138 24.50 -30.74 -1.68
N ALA A 139 24.65 -31.86 -0.94
CA ALA A 139 23.72 -32.24 0.11
C ALA A 139 23.61 -31.17 1.21
N ASP A 140 24.74 -30.55 1.62
CA ASP A 140 24.73 -29.47 2.60
C ASP A 140 23.96 -28.23 2.11
N CYS A 141 24.06 -27.91 0.82
CA CYS A 141 23.28 -26.83 0.22
C CYS A 141 21.77 -27.18 0.21
N TYR A 142 21.39 -28.39 -0.15
CA TYR A 142 19.98 -28.80 -0.16
C TYR A 142 19.39 -28.91 1.25
N ARG A 143 20.18 -29.25 2.28
CA ARG A 143 19.75 -29.14 3.69
C ARG A 143 19.39 -27.70 4.06
N LYS A 144 20.16 -26.73 3.58
CA LYS A 144 19.83 -25.30 3.79
C LYS A 144 18.55 -24.88 3.07
N VAL A 145 18.26 -25.44 1.90
CA VAL A 145 16.95 -25.24 1.25
C VAL A 145 15.82 -25.78 2.11
N ILE A 146 15.97 -27.01 2.64
CA ILE A 146 14.98 -27.61 3.53
C ILE A 146 14.76 -26.75 4.79
N ASP A 147 15.84 -26.33 5.42
CA ASP A 147 15.76 -25.45 6.60
C ASP A 147 15.06 -24.14 6.29
N PHE A 148 15.36 -23.54 5.13
CA PHE A 148 14.71 -22.30 4.70
C PHE A 148 13.21 -22.49 4.50
N ILE A 149 12.79 -23.54 3.78
CA ILE A 149 11.37 -23.85 3.52
C ILE A 149 10.63 -24.10 4.85
N ASN A 150 11.23 -24.85 5.77
CA ASN A 150 10.61 -25.14 7.08
C ASN A 150 10.42 -23.88 7.94
N HIS A 151 11.23 -22.84 7.76
CA HIS A 151 11.06 -21.55 8.42
C HIS A 151 10.02 -20.64 7.74
N HIS A 152 9.54 -21.02 6.54
CA HIS A 152 8.58 -20.24 5.76
C HIS A 152 7.40 -21.10 5.27
N PRO A 153 6.67 -21.79 6.17
CA PRO A 153 5.64 -22.77 5.78
C PRO A 153 4.46 -22.16 5.02
N ASP A 154 4.22 -20.85 5.19
CA ASP A 154 3.14 -20.13 4.50
C ASP A 154 3.48 -19.82 3.02
N ARG A 155 4.75 -19.96 2.62
CA ARG A 155 5.23 -19.61 1.27
C ARG A 155 5.53 -20.81 0.39
N TYR A 156 5.77 -21.98 0.97
CA TYR A 156 6.24 -23.17 0.26
C TYR A 156 5.41 -24.39 0.60
N ASP A 157 5.20 -25.25 -0.41
CA ASP A 157 4.54 -26.55 -0.24
C ASP A 157 5.47 -27.55 0.47
N THR A 158 4.92 -28.35 1.36
CA THR A 158 5.62 -29.46 2.04
C THR A 158 6.21 -30.48 1.07
N GLY A 159 5.63 -30.66 -0.12
CA GLY A 159 6.16 -31.51 -1.18
C GLY A 159 7.56 -31.13 -1.65
N MET A 160 7.93 -29.85 -1.57
CA MET A 160 9.29 -29.41 -1.89
C MET A 160 10.31 -29.95 -0.90
N VAL A 161 10.01 -29.98 0.38
CA VAL A 161 10.88 -30.53 1.42
C VAL A 161 11.21 -31.99 1.12
N GLU A 162 10.20 -32.79 0.72
CA GLU A 162 10.40 -34.19 0.37
C GLU A 162 11.29 -34.39 -0.86
N GLN A 163 11.19 -33.50 -1.85
CA GLN A 163 12.04 -33.55 -3.03
C GLN A 163 13.50 -33.29 -2.69
N PHE A 164 13.79 -32.26 -1.90
CA PHE A 164 15.15 -31.96 -1.46
C PHE A 164 15.70 -33.00 -0.49
N ALA A 165 14.87 -33.59 0.39
CA ALA A 165 15.27 -34.68 1.24
C ALA A 165 15.74 -35.92 0.43
N LYS A 166 15.01 -36.30 -0.64
CA LYS A 166 15.43 -37.37 -1.54
C LYS A 166 16.76 -37.08 -2.25
N LEU A 167 17.04 -35.80 -2.60
CA LEU A 167 18.32 -35.40 -3.16
C LEU A 167 19.44 -35.55 -2.11
N VAL A 168 19.21 -35.12 -0.88
CA VAL A 168 20.19 -35.28 0.22
C VAL A 168 20.50 -36.74 0.46
N ASP A 169 19.48 -37.61 0.59
CA ASP A 169 19.68 -39.05 0.82
C ASP A 169 20.43 -39.74 -0.30
N ARG A 170 20.24 -39.31 -1.56
CA ARG A 170 20.97 -39.80 -2.70
C ARG A 170 22.45 -39.40 -2.72
N LEU A 171 22.72 -38.13 -2.34
CA LEU A 171 24.07 -37.55 -2.46
C LEU A 171 24.96 -37.79 -1.25
N ASP A 172 24.37 -37.89 -0.06
CA ASP A 172 25.05 -38.11 1.22
C ASP A 172 24.21 -39.07 2.10
N PRO A 173 24.14 -40.37 1.69
CA PRO A 173 23.32 -41.33 2.42
C PRO A 173 23.82 -41.51 3.87
N PRO A 174 22.93 -41.75 4.85
CA PRO A 174 23.34 -42.02 6.22
C PRO A 174 24.24 -43.27 6.25
N ALA A 175 25.27 -43.24 7.11
CA ALA A 175 26.16 -44.37 7.27
C ALA A 175 25.36 -45.65 7.59
N ALA A 176 25.60 -46.73 6.85
CA ALA A 176 24.96 -47.99 7.14
C ALA A 176 25.35 -48.46 8.55
N THR A 177 24.35 -48.51 9.45
CA THR A 177 24.50 -49.03 10.82
C THR A 177 24.51 -50.53 10.84
#